data_13eb4a19cc5448700ca1ee74549a5852
#
_entry.id   13eb4a19cc5448700ca1ee74549a5852
#
_cell.length_a   1.000
_cell.length_b   1.000
_cell.length_c   1.000
_cell.angle_alpha   90.00
_cell.angle_beta   90.00
_cell.angle_gamma   90.00
#
_symmetry.space_group_name_H-M   'P 1'
#
loop_
_entity.id
_entity.type
_entity.pdbx_description
1 polymer ?
#
loop_
_entity_poly.entity_id
_entity_poly.type
_entity_poly.pdbx_seq_one_letter_code
_entity_poly.pdbx_strand_id
1 'polypeptide(L)' 'MPILHANILAGRSQEQKAAFARAVTQAAVDHLGVAPAAVRVLVHEIPPSDWFTAGEAKSPPTPQR' A
#
# COMPACT_ATOMS: atom_id res chain seq x y z
N MET A 1 9.89 0.08 -15.15
CA MET A 1 8.45 0.28 -15.27
C MET A 1 7.77 -1.07 -15.27
N PRO A 2 6.73 -1.23 -14.47
CA PRO A 2 5.83 -0.20 -13.93
C PRO A 2 6.18 0.26 -12.52
N ILE A 3 5.52 1.34 -12.07
CA ILE A 3 5.53 1.81 -10.69
C ILE A 3 4.08 1.76 -10.19
N LEU A 4 3.90 1.05 -9.08
CA LEU A 4 2.56 0.86 -8.52
C LEU A 4 2.51 1.53 -7.15
N HIS A 5 1.48 2.34 -6.94
CA HIS A 5 1.28 3.03 -5.67
C HIS A 5 0.06 2.43 -4.98
N ALA A 6 0.26 1.93 -3.78
CA ALA A 6 -0.83 1.39 -2.98
C ALA A 6 -1.01 2.26 -1.74
N ASN A 7 -2.15 2.91 -1.65
CA ASN A 7 -2.50 3.71 -0.47
C ASN A 7 -3.36 2.83 0.43
N ILE A 8 -2.87 2.52 1.61
CA ILE A 8 -3.57 1.61 2.52
C ILE A 8 -3.66 2.23 3.90
N LEU A 9 -4.64 1.76 4.67
CA LEU A 9 -4.72 2.13 6.07
C LEU A 9 -3.53 1.56 6.83
N ALA A 10 -2.98 2.34 7.73
CA ALA A 10 -1.92 1.86 8.61
C ALA A 10 -2.45 0.74 9.51
N GLY A 11 -1.57 -0.15 9.94
CA GLY A 11 -1.92 -1.24 10.85
C GLY A 11 -1.54 -2.62 10.35
N ARG A 12 -1.14 -2.75 9.10
CA ARG A 12 -0.68 -4.04 8.57
C ARG A 12 0.76 -4.30 9.00
N SER A 13 1.09 -5.57 9.19
CA SER A 13 2.47 -5.94 9.51
C SER A 13 3.38 -5.76 8.30
N GLN A 14 4.69 -5.67 8.55
CA GLN A 14 5.65 -5.61 7.46
C GLN A 14 5.57 -6.86 6.59
N GLU A 15 5.34 -8.02 7.22
CA GLU A 15 5.21 -9.27 6.48
C GLU A 15 4.00 -9.27 5.54
N GLN A 16 2.88 -8.72 6.00
CA GLN A 16 1.68 -8.62 5.15
C GLN A 16 1.94 -7.72 3.96
N LYS A 17 2.60 -6.59 4.19
CA LYS A 17 2.91 -5.65 3.11
C LYS A 17 3.88 -6.26 2.12
N ALA A 18 4.88 -7.00 2.62
CA ALA A 18 5.85 -7.66 1.74
C ALA A 18 5.19 -8.73 0.89
N ALA A 19 4.28 -9.51 1.48
CA ALA A 19 3.55 -10.54 0.73
C ALA A 19 2.69 -9.92 -0.37
N PHE A 20 2.02 -8.82 -0.04
CA PHE A 20 1.24 -8.08 -1.02
C PHE A 20 2.12 -7.58 -2.16
N ALA A 21 3.29 -7.00 -1.84
CA ALA A 21 4.20 -6.49 -2.86
C ALA A 21 4.70 -7.60 -3.77
N ARG A 22 4.98 -8.78 -3.22
CA ARG A 22 5.41 -9.92 -4.04
C ARG A 22 4.30 -10.38 -4.98
N ALA A 23 3.07 -10.44 -4.47
CA ALA A 23 1.94 -10.87 -5.30
C ALA A 23 1.67 -9.89 -6.43
N VAL A 24 1.72 -8.60 -6.14
CA VAL A 24 1.50 -7.56 -7.16
C VAL A 24 2.62 -7.59 -8.20
N THR A 25 3.86 -7.79 -7.75
CA THR A 25 4.99 -7.91 -8.67
C THR A 25 4.80 -9.09 -9.61
N GLN A 26 4.38 -10.24 -9.07
CA GLN A 26 4.16 -11.41 -9.90
C GLN A 26 3.05 -11.17 -10.92
N ALA A 27 1.99 -10.50 -10.50
CA ALA A 27 0.91 -10.15 -11.42
C ALA A 27 1.40 -9.26 -12.56
N ALA A 28 2.27 -8.30 -12.24
CA ALA A 28 2.83 -7.42 -13.27
C ALA A 28 3.70 -8.21 -14.25
N VAL A 29 4.50 -9.14 -13.73
CA VAL A 29 5.33 -10.01 -14.59
C VAL A 29 4.44 -10.84 -15.51
N ASP A 30 3.40 -11.46 -14.95
CA ASP A 30 2.56 -12.38 -15.70
C ASP A 30 1.70 -11.67 -16.74
N HIS A 31 1.22 -10.49 -16.44
CA HIS A 31 0.23 -9.82 -17.28
C HIS A 31 0.80 -8.68 -18.12
N LEU A 32 1.88 -8.08 -17.69
CA LEU A 32 2.50 -6.98 -18.43
C LEU A 32 3.75 -7.41 -19.19
N GLY A 33 4.24 -8.62 -18.92
CA GLY A 33 5.40 -9.14 -19.62
C GLY A 33 6.71 -8.42 -19.27
N VAL A 34 6.84 -7.97 -18.03
CA VAL A 34 8.02 -7.24 -17.59
C VAL A 34 8.86 -8.10 -16.67
N ALA A 35 10.16 -7.79 -16.56
CA ALA A 35 11.03 -8.48 -15.63
C ALA A 35 10.72 -8.04 -14.19
N PRO A 36 10.87 -8.94 -13.21
CA PRO A 36 10.60 -8.55 -11.81
C PRO A 36 11.40 -7.33 -11.36
N ALA A 37 12.65 -7.20 -11.82
CA ALA A 37 13.50 -6.08 -11.42
C ALA A 37 13.00 -4.74 -11.94
N ALA A 38 12.09 -4.75 -12.92
CA ALA A 38 11.53 -3.51 -13.46
C ALA A 38 10.31 -3.02 -12.66
N VAL A 39 9.77 -3.86 -11.78
CA VAL A 39 8.54 -3.53 -11.04
C VAL A 39 8.88 -2.83 -9.75
N ARG A 40 8.24 -1.68 -9.51
CA ARG A 40 8.34 -0.95 -8.25
C ARG A 40 6.96 -0.92 -7.59
N VAL A 41 6.89 -1.30 -6.32
CA VAL A 41 5.65 -1.24 -5.56
C VAL A 41 5.90 -0.34 -4.36
N LEU A 42 5.20 0.77 -4.31
CA LEU A 42 5.35 1.76 -3.24
C LEU A 42 4.09 1.72 -2.39
N VAL A 43 4.26 1.49 -1.09
CA VAL A 43 3.14 1.39 -0.17
C VAL A 43 3.11 2.64 0.69
N HIS A 44 1.97 3.33 0.66
CA HIS A 44 1.75 4.54 1.45
C HIS A 44 0.76 4.21 2.54
N GLU A 45 1.22 4.27 3.78
CA GLU A 45 0.36 3.99 4.93
C GLU A 45 -0.26 5.28 5.42
N ILE A 46 -1.58 5.25 5.57
CA ILE A 46 -2.34 6.42 5.98
C ILE A 46 -2.96 6.14 7.34
N PRO A 47 -2.67 6.97 8.36
CA PRO A 47 -3.31 6.78 9.66
C PRO A 47 -4.83 6.88 9.53
N PRO A 48 -5.59 6.09 10.29
CA PRO A 48 -7.05 6.16 10.21
C PRO A 48 -7.60 7.55 10.49
N SER A 49 -6.91 8.35 11.30
CA SER A 49 -7.33 9.73 11.57
C SER A 49 -7.18 10.65 10.36
N ASP A 50 -6.42 10.23 9.37
CA ASP A 50 -6.21 10.99 8.14
C ASP A 50 -6.94 10.39 6.95
N TRP A 51 -7.72 9.35 7.19
CA TRP A 51 -8.50 8.71 6.15
C TRP A 51 -9.95 9.16 6.30
N PHE A 52 -10.38 10.01 5.39
CA PHE A 52 -11.71 10.61 5.45
C PHE A 52 -12.61 10.02 4.37
N THR A 53 -13.83 9.67 4.79
CA THR A 53 -14.87 9.28 3.86
C THR A 53 -16.07 10.18 4.15
N ALA A 54 -16.55 10.87 3.13
CA ALA A 54 -17.64 11.82 3.27
C ALA A 54 -17.35 12.88 4.36
N GLY A 55 -16.07 13.24 4.49
CA GLY A 55 -15.65 14.25 5.46
C GLY A 55 -15.45 13.76 6.87
N GLU A 56 -15.60 12.44 7.11
CA GLU A 56 -15.46 11.85 8.44
C GLU A 56 -14.22 10.98 8.50
N ALA A 57 -13.40 11.18 9.51
CA ALA A 57 -12.21 10.36 9.72
C ALA A 57 -12.62 8.96 10.14
N LYS A 58 -11.85 7.96 9.70
CA LYS A 58 -12.13 6.58 10.03
C LYS A 58 -12.00 6.31 11.52
N SER A 59 -11.09 7.03 12.19
CA SER A 59 -10.98 6.95 13.65
C SER A 59 -10.42 8.27 14.16
N PRO A 60 -10.58 8.53 15.48
CA PRO A 60 -10.03 9.75 16.05
C PRO A 60 -8.52 9.81 15.97
N PRO A 61 -7.91 11.01 15.98
CA PRO A 61 -6.47 11.14 16.02
C PRO A 61 -5.88 10.47 17.23
N THR A 62 -4.67 9.88 17.07
CA THR A 62 -3.94 9.32 18.19
C THR A 62 -3.44 10.48 19.06
N PRO A 63 -3.61 10.39 20.40
CA PRO A 63 -3.11 11.46 21.27
C PRO A 63 -1.61 11.67 21.09
N GLN A 64 -1.22 12.94 21.12
CA GLN A 64 0.19 13.30 21.05
C GLN A 64 0.84 13.13 22.40
N ARG A 65 2.14 12.81 22.39
CA ARG A 65 2.91 12.65 23.62
C ARG A 65 3.93 13.75 23.73
#